data_4bdf5d90f7dfd89e85f738f0e6169dd8
#
_entry.id   4bdf5d90f7dfd89e85f738f0e6169dd8
#
_cell.length_a   1.000
_cell.length_b   1.000
_cell.length_c   1.000
_cell.angle_alpha   90.00
_cell.angle_beta   90.00
_cell.angle_gamma   90.00
#
_symmetry.space_group_name_H-M   'P 1'
#
loop_
_entity.id
_entity.type
_entity.pdbx_description
1 polymer ?
#
loop_
_entity_poly.entity_id
_entity_poly.type
_entity_poly.pdbx_seq_one_letter_code
_entity_poly.pdbx_strand_id
1 'polypeptide(L)'
;MNIRESVVIVTGSATGVGAACVRKFAERGARVAVNYNRSKAEAEETADTCRALGAEVIVLQGDVADDGACRAMVGAVVERWGRLDALVNNAAMTVKSNPFDLETLSASDFQDVFAVNVVGAYQMCRAAIPTMRTSGGGAIVNVSSNVAFTGGGSSLAYTASKGALNALTMALARTCGPDIRVNAVCPGVIDTRWMRQTLGTDSYAALAKRYSETAPLGRVATPEDVAGAVVWLIEGADFVTGELLSVDGGVRLAGGVRRQALGTGDGS
;
A
#
# COMPACT_ATOMS: atom_id res chain seq x y z
N MET A 1 9.09 13.65 -10.39
CA MET A 1 9.25 12.70 -11.53
C MET A 1 8.07 12.84 -12.48
N ASN A 2 8.29 12.91 -13.81
CA ASN A 2 7.16 12.90 -14.78
C ASN A 2 6.59 11.47 -14.86
N ILE A 3 5.30 11.31 -14.54
CA ILE A 3 4.66 9.98 -14.53
C ILE A 3 4.29 9.51 -15.94
N ARG A 4 4.08 10.44 -16.87
CA ARG A 4 3.75 10.11 -18.26
C ARG A 4 4.89 9.28 -18.88
N GLU A 5 4.57 8.12 -19.45
CA GLU A 5 5.50 7.15 -20.01
C GLU A 5 6.41 6.43 -18.99
N SER A 6 6.28 6.75 -17.70
CA SER A 6 6.98 5.99 -16.65
C SER A 6 6.48 4.56 -16.56
N VAL A 7 7.34 3.67 -16.13
CA VAL A 7 7.03 2.25 -15.89
C VAL A 7 6.88 2.01 -14.39
N VAL A 8 5.72 1.49 -13.99
CA VAL A 8 5.36 1.31 -12.59
C VAL A 8 4.97 -0.13 -12.30
N ILE A 9 5.58 -0.73 -11.28
CA ILE A 9 5.15 -2.02 -10.71
C ILE A 9 4.34 -1.72 -9.43
N VAL A 10 3.16 -2.33 -9.30
CA VAL A 10 2.38 -2.33 -8.06
C VAL A 10 2.13 -3.77 -7.62
N THR A 11 2.68 -4.17 -6.48
CA THR A 11 2.47 -5.52 -5.96
C THR A 11 1.09 -5.67 -5.33
N GLY A 12 0.46 -6.85 -5.48
CA GLY A 12 -0.88 -7.12 -4.96
C GLY A 12 -1.94 -6.18 -5.54
N SER A 13 -1.87 -5.88 -6.83
CA SER A 13 -2.70 -4.87 -7.49
C SER A 13 -3.93 -5.42 -8.21
N ALA A 14 -4.29 -6.68 -7.95
CA ALA A 14 -5.54 -7.24 -8.46
C ALA A 14 -6.79 -6.55 -7.91
N THR A 15 -6.75 -6.05 -6.68
CA THR A 15 -7.92 -5.45 -6.00
C THR A 15 -7.51 -4.31 -5.05
N GLY A 16 -8.49 -3.62 -4.48
CA GLY A 16 -8.30 -2.67 -3.38
C GLY A 16 -7.36 -1.50 -3.72
N VAL A 17 -6.49 -1.16 -2.78
CA VAL A 17 -5.54 -0.03 -2.92
C VAL A 17 -4.60 -0.23 -4.10
N GLY A 18 -4.08 -1.44 -4.30
CA GLY A 18 -3.19 -1.72 -5.43
C GLY A 18 -3.86 -1.49 -6.79
N ALA A 19 -5.12 -1.96 -6.95
CA ALA A 19 -5.90 -1.71 -8.15
C ALA A 19 -6.19 -0.21 -8.36
N ALA A 20 -6.52 0.52 -7.28
CA ALA A 20 -6.69 1.98 -7.36
C ALA A 20 -5.38 2.70 -7.76
N CYS A 21 -4.22 2.21 -7.28
CA CYS A 21 -2.92 2.76 -7.67
C CYS A 21 -2.67 2.59 -9.17
N VAL A 22 -2.79 1.36 -9.71
CA VAL A 22 -2.51 1.13 -11.15
C VAL A 22 -3.47 1.91 -12.04
N ARG A 23 -4.75 2.03 -11.67
CA ARG A 23 -5.71 2.89 -12.40
C ARG A 23 -5.27 4.36 -12.41
N LYS A 24 -4.91 4.92 -11.25
CA LYS A 24 -4.44 6.31 -11.15
C LYS A 24 -3.14 6.57 -11.93
N PHE A 25 -2.24 5.60 -12.01
CA PHE A 25 -1.05 5.69 -12.86
C PHE A 25 -1.41 5.60 -14.35
N ALA A 26 -2.31 4.68 -14.72
CA ALA A 26 -2.82 4.55 -16.09
C ALA A 26 -3.50 5.85 -16.58
N GLU A 27 -4.37 6.47 -15.76
CA GLU A 27 -4.98 7.77 -16.04
C GLU A 27 -3.98 8.88 -16.36
N ARG A 28 -2.74 8.77 -15.86
CA ARG A 28 -1.64 9.71 -16.05
C ARG A 28 -0.71 9.36 -17.21
N GLY A 29 -1.02 8.27 -17.92
CA GLY A 29 -0.25 7.81 -19.08
C GLY A 29 1.01 6.99 -18.71
N ALA A 30 1.05 6.40 -17.53
CA ALA A 30 2.08 5.44 -17.17
C ALA A 30 1.83 4.07 -17.79
N ARG A 31 2.91 3.31 -18.00
CA ARG A 31 2.88 1.86 -18.27
C ARG A 31 2.83 1.13 -16.94
N VAL A 32 1.92 0.19 -16.77
CA VAL A 32 1.67 -0.43 -15.45
C VAL A 32 1.82 -1.94 -15.49
N ALA A 33 2.51 -2.48 -14.49
CA ALA A 33 2.57 -3.90 -14.21
C ALA A 33 1.61 -4.22 -13.05
N VAL A 34 0.57 -5.00 -13.35
CA VAL A 34 -0.41 -5.50 -12.39
C VAL A 34 0.08 -6.84 -11.86
N ASN A 35 0.34 -6.93 -10.56
CA ASN A 35 0.78 -8.16 -9.92
C ASN A 35 -0.32 -8.81 -9.09
N TYR A 36 -0.38 -10.13 -9.16
CA TYR A 36 -1.22 -10.99 -8.31
C TYR A 36 -0.47 -12.24 -7.88
N ASN A 37 -0.88 -12.83 -6.75
CA ASN A 37 -0.44 -14.17 -6.35
C ASN A 37 -1.49 -15.23 -6.77
N ARG A 38 -2.76 -15.06 -6.35
CA ARG A 38 -3.85 -16.05 -6.55
C ARG A 38 -5.05 -15.50 -7.33
N SER A 39 -5.28 -14.21 -7.32
CA SER A 39 -6.47 -13.54 -7.85
C SER A 39 -6.31 -13.16 -9.33
N LYS A 40 -6.15 -14.16 -10.23
CA LYS A 40 -5.90 -13.91 -11.65
C LYS A 40 -7.05 -13.17 -12.34
N ALA A 41 -8.29 -13.58 -12.10
CA ALA A 41 -9.45 -12.97 -12.75
C ALA A 41 -9.57 -11.48 -12.41
N GLU A 42 -9.42 -11.12 -11.15
CA GLU A 42 -9.47 -9.73 -10.69
C GLU A 42 -8.27 -8.91 -11.20
N ALA A 43 -7.11 -9.53 -11.37
CA ALA A 43 -5.95 -8.88 -11.96
C ALA A 43 -6.17 -8.54 -13.43
N GLU A 44 -6.77 -9.44 -14.20
CA GLU A 44 -7.14 -9.18 -15.60
C GLU A 44 -8.21 -8.09 -15.72
N GLU A 45 -9.25 -8.12 -14.87
CA GLU A 45 -10.27 -7.07 -14.82
C GLU A 45 -9.66 -5.68 -14.53
N THR A 46 -8.73 -5.63 -13.58
CA THR A 46 -7.98 -4.40 -13.27
C THR A 46 -7.12 -3.97 -14.46
N ALA A 47 -6.45 -4.91 -15.12
CA ALA A 47 -5.64 -4.63 -16.30
C ALA A 47 -6.49 -4.13 -17.46
N ASP A 48 -7.67 -4.71 -17.71
CA ASP A 48 -8.59 -4.27 -18.77
C ASP A 48 -9.09 -2.85 -18.49
N THR A 49 -9.37 -2.52 -17.23
CA THR A 49 -9.70 -1.14 -16.84
C THR A 49 -8.56 -0.17 -17.19
N CYS A 50 -7.32 -0.54 -16.92
CA CYS A 50 -6.16 0.29 -17.24
C CYS A 50 -5.94 0.40 -18.76
N ARG A 51 -6.15 -0.68 -19.51
CA ARG A 51 -6.08 -0.67 -21.00
C ARG A 51 -7.16 0.25 -21.60
N ALA A 52 -8.37 0.23 -21.04
CA ALA A 52 -9.47 1.12 -21.47
C ALA A 52 -9.13 2.61 -21.23
N LEU A 53 -8.26 2.93 -20.28
CA LEU A 53 -7.70 4.27 -20.06
C LEU A 53 -6.54 4.62 -21.03
N GLY A 54 -6.17 3.70 -21.92
CA GLY A 54 -5.11 3.89 -22.91
C GLY A 54 -3.71 3.50 -22.43
N ALA A 55 -3.57 2.87 -21.26
CA ALA A 55 -2.27 2.47 -20.75
C ALA A 55 -1.77 1.15 -21.35
N GLU A 56 -0.46 1.04 -21.52
CA GLU A 56 0.18 -0.26 -21.72
C GLU A 56 0.23 -1.03 -20.40
N VAL A 57 -0.21 -2.29 -20.43
CA VAL A 57 -0.34 -3.12 -19.21
C VAL A 57 0.28 -4.49 -19.42
N ILE A 58 1.03 -4.95 -18.41
CA ILE A 58 1.43 -6.37 -18.26
C ILE A 58 0.83 -6.92 -16.95
N VAL A 59 0.35 -8.16 -16.99
CA VAL A 59 -0.17 -8.87 -15.82
C VAL A 59 0.85 -9.92 -15.40
N LEU A 60 1.29 -9.88 -14.14
CA LEU A 60 2.38 -10.70 -13.62
C LEU A 60 1.91 -11.52 -12.42
N GLN A 61 2.00 -12.85 -12.54
CA GLN A 61 1.84 -13.72 -11.38
C GLN A 61 3.15 -13.80 -10.60
N GLY A 62 3.09 -13.59 -9.29
CA GLY A 62 4.27 -13.76 -8.43
C GLY A 62 3.90 -13.56 -6.97
N ASP A 63 4.44 -14.43 -6.11
CA ASP A 63 4.40 -14.25 -4.66
C ASP A 63 5.61 -13.42 -4.24
N VAL A 64 5.37 -12.30 -3.57
CA VAL A 64 6.47 -11.43 -3.10
C VAL A 64 7.32 -12.10 -2.00
N ALA A 65 6.81 -13.15 -1.34
CA ALA A 65 7.59 -13.95 -0.40
C ALA A 65 8.67 -14.81 -1.08
N ASP A 66 8.58 -15.00 -2.41
CA ASP A 66 9.55 -15.74 -3.22
C ASP A 66 10.49 -14.75 -3.96
N ASP A 67 11.80 -14.81 -3.65
CA ASP A 67 12.81 -13.95 -4.29
C ASP A 67 12.93 -14.19 -5.79
N GLY A 68 12.81 -15.45 -6.23
CA GLY A 68 12.85 -15.80 -7.64
C GLY A 68 11.69 -15.16 -8.41
N ALA A 69 10.48 -15.21 -7.84
CA ALA A 69 9.30 -14.55 -8.40
C ALA A 69 9.47 -13.02 -8.45
N CYS A 70 10.02 -12.40 -7.40
CA CYS A 70 10.31 -10.96 -7.40
C CYS A 70 11.25 -10.55 -8.53
N ARG A 71 12.34 -11.30 -8.72
CA ARG A 71 13.30 -11.06 -9.82
C ARG A 71 12.68 -11.29 -11.18
N ALA A 72 11.89 -12.36 -11.35
CA ALA A 72 11.18 -12.65 -12.59
C ALA A 72 10.19 -11.55 -12.97
N MET A 73 9.43 -11.01 -12.01
CA MET A 73 8.51 -9.89 -12.25
C MET A 73 9.23 -8.63 -12.74
N VAL A 74 10.33 -8.25 -12.08
CA VAL A 74 11.14 -7.11 -12.53
C VAL A 74 11.78 -7.39 -13.90
N GLY A 75 12.32 -8.61 -14.12
CA GLY A 75 12.88 -9.02 -15.40
C GLY A 75 11.87 -8.91 -16.55
N ALA A 76 10.64 -9.38 -16.37
CA ALA A 76 9.58 -9.28 -17.37
C ALA A 76 9.22 -7.82 -17.72
N VAL A 77 9.24 -6.92 -16.73
CA VAL A 77 9.02 -5.48 -16.96
C VAL A 77 10.16 -4.87 -17.75
N VAL A 78 11.40 -5.21 -17.41
CA VAL A 78 12.61 -4.74 -18.14
C VAL A 78 12.64 -5.28 -19.57
N GLU A 79 12.31 -6.55 -19.76
CA GLU A 79 12.22 -7.15 -21.10
C GLU A 79 11.16 -6.45 -21.96
N ARG A 80 10.02 -6.08 -21.36
CA ARG A 80 8.91 -5.45 -22.08
C ARG A 80 9.14 -3.98 -22.41
N TRP A 81 9.76 -3.21 -21.49
CA TRP A 81 9.80 -1.73 -21.60
C TRP A 81 11.22 -1.14 -21.42
N GLY A 82 12.23 -1.94 -21.13
CA GLY A 82 13.62 -1.50 -21.00
C GLY A 82 13.95 -0.68 -19.77
N ARG A 83 12.97 -0.41 -18.88
CA ARG A 83 13.14 0.47 -17.72
C ARG A 83 12.16 0.16 -16.59
N LEU A 84 12.44 0.70 -15.41
CA LEU A 84 11.54 0.75 -14.26
C LEU A 84 11.76 2.07 -13.51
N ASP A 85 10.67 2.82 -13.28
CA ASP A 85 10.73 4.16 -12.69
C ASP A 85 10.11 4.24 -11.31
N ALA A 86 9.10 3.40 -11.03
CA ALA A 86 8.47 3.37 -9.74
C ALA A 86 8.05 1.96 -9.29
N LEU A 87 8.14 1.75 -7.98
CA LEU A 87 7.68 0.52 -7.32
C LEU A 87 6.73 0.88 -6.18
N VAL A 88 5.56 0.25 -6.16
CA VAL A 88 4.64 0.31 -5.02
C VAL A 88 4.56 -1.06 -4.38
N ASN A 89 5.12 -1.21 -3.19
CA ASN A 89 4.98 -2.40 -2.36
C ASN A 89 3.65 -2.32 -1.61
N ASN A 90 2.61 -2.90 -2.21
CA ASN A 90 1.25 -2.92 -1.66
C ASN A 90 0.82 -4.32 -1.22
N ALA A 91 1.42 -5.39 -1.76
CA ALA A 91 1.10 -6.76 -1.33
C ALA A 91 1.25 -6.92 0.19
N ALA A 92 0.24 -7.46 0.82
CA ALA A 92 0.23 -7.67 2.26
C ALA A 92 -0.67 -8.84 2.64
N MET A 93 -0.38 -9.45 3.78
CA MET A 93 -1.22 -10.43 4.44
C MET A 93 -1.36 -10.10 5.93
N THR A 94 -2.38 -10.69 6.53
CA THR A 94 -2.58 -10.71 7.97
C THR A 94 -3.16 -12.04 8.41
N VAL A 95 -2.99 -12.33 9.69
CA VAL A 95 -3.78 -13.32 10.42
C VAL A 95 -4.68 -12.57 11.41
N LYS A 96 -5.86 -13.12 11.69
CA LYS A 96 -6.76 -12.56 12.71
C LYS A 96 -6.45 -13.22 14.04
N SER A 97 -6.25 -12.42 15.08
CA SER A 97 -6.03 -12.93 16.44
C SER A 97 -6.81 -12.12 17.47
N ASN A 98 -6.98 -12.69 18.66
CA ASN A 98 -7.46 -11.94 19.81
C ASN A 98 -6.27 -11.21 20.46
N PRO A 99 -6.22 -9.88 20.49
CA PRO A 99 -5.07 -9.16 21.06
C PRO A 99 -4.93 -9.33 22.59
N PHE A 100 -5.96 -9.84 23.27
CA PHE A 100 -5.96 -10.10 24.70
C PHE A 100 -5.61 -11.54 25.07
N ASP A 101 -5.39 -12.41 24.06
CA ASP A 101 -5.01 -13.80 24.22
C ASP A 101 -3.81 -14.10 23.32
N LEU A 102 -2.62 -14.14 23.91
CA LEU A 102 -1.37 -14.30 23.16
C LEU A 102 -1.21 -15.71 22.58
N GLU A 103 -1.93 -16.70 23.11
CA GLU A 103 -1.93 -18.08 22.57
C GLU A 103 -2.63 -18.21 21.21
N THR A 104 -3.36 -17.16 20.80
CA THR A 104 -4.03 -17.12 19.47
C THR A 104 -3.07 -16.87 18.30
N LEU A 105 -1.78 -16.64 18.57
CA LEU A 105 -0.73 -16.43 17.57
C LEU A 105 0.45 -17.37 17.81
N SER A 106 0.87 -18.04 16.77
CA SER A 106 2.06 -18.90 16.75
C SER A 106 3.27 -18.16 16.17
N ALA A 107 4.47 -18.72 16.36
CA ALA A 107 5.68 -18.22 15.72
C ALA A 107 5.58 -18.29 14.17
N SER A 108 4.90 -19.31 13.62
CA SER A 108 4.68 -19.42 12.18
C SER A 108 3.80 -18.29 11.63
N ASP A 109 2.77 -17.83 12.38
CA ASP A 109 1.96 -16.69 11.97
C ASP A 109 2.81 -15.42 11.81
N PHE A 110 3.76 -15.20 12.73
CA PHE A 110 4.74 -14.11 12.60
C PHE A 110 5.62 -14.28 11.37
N GLN A 111 6.15 -15.48 11.14
CA GLN A 111 7.02 -15.76 9.99
C GLN A 111 6.29 -15.51 8.67
N ASP A 112 5.07 -16.02 8.52
CA ASP A 112 4.27 -15.87 7.31
C ASP A 112 3.92 -14.40 7.03
N VAL A 113 3.48 -13.66 8.06
CA VAL A 113 3.16 -12.24 7.92
C VAL A 113 4.41 -11.43 7.57
N PHE A 114 5.56 -11.70 8.20
CA PHE A 114 6.81 -11.03 7.90
C PHE A 114 7.35 -11.40 6.52
N ALA A 115 7.21 -12.64 6.09
CA ALA A 115 7.65 -13.09 4.77
C ALA A 115 7.02 -12.25 3.64
N VAL A 116 5.73 -11.93 3.74
CA VAL A 116 5.03 -11.10 2.75
C VAL A 116 5.27 -9.61 3.00
N ASN A 117 4.96 -9.13 4.22
CA ASN A 117 4.85 -7.69 4.49
C ASN A 117 6.20 -6.96 4.59
N VAL A 118 7.26 -7.66 4.95
CA VAL A 118 8.60 -7.08 5.21
C VAL A 118 9.62 -7.64 4.23
N VAL A 119 9.82 -8.95 4.25
CA VAL A 119 10.81 -9.61 3.40
C VAL A 119 10.44 -9.47 1.92
N GLY A 120 9.16 -9.63 1.59
CA GLY A 120 8.65 -9.45 0.22
C GLY A 120 8.86 -8.04 -0.31
N ALA A 121 8.57 -7.01 0.52
CA ALA A 121 8.85 -5.63 0.15
C ALA A 121 10.36 -5.38 -0.05
N TYR A 122 11.20 -5.96 0.80
CA TYR A 122 12.66 -5.91 0.64
C TYR A 122 13.12 -6.61 -0.64
N GLN A 123 12.60 -7.80 -0.93
CA GLN A 123 12.95 -8.58 -2.14
C GLN A 123 12.59 -7.82 -3.41
N MET A 124 11.40 -7.22 -3.46
CA MET A 124 10.98 -6.36 -4.57
C MET A 124 11.89 -5.14 -4.72
N CYS A 125 12.25 -4.45 -3.62
CA CYS A 125 13.21 -3.35 -3.65
C CYS A 125 14.57 -3.81 -4.17
N ARG A 126 15.10 -4.92 -3.67
CA ARG A 126 16.39 -5.50 -4.10
C ARG A 126 16.42 -5.84 -5.60
N ALA A 127 15.32 -6.36 -6.13
CA ALA A 127 15.19 -6.65 -7.55
C ALA A 127 15.08 -5.37 -8.40
N ALA A 128 14.30 -4.38 -7.93
CA ALA A 128 13.97 -3.17 -8.68
C ALA A 128 15.08 -2.10 -8.70
N ILE A 129 15.76 -1.88 -7.57
CA ILE A 129 16.72 -0.77 -7.38
C ILE A 129 17.84 -0.73 -8.46
N PRO A 130 18.48 -1.85 -8.85
CA PRO A 130 19.51 -1.81 -9.89
C PRO A 130 18.99 -1.26 -11.22
N THR A 131 17.80 -1.72 -11.65
CA THR A 131 17.16 -1.23 -12.88
C THR A 131 16.72 0.23 -12.74
N MET A 132 16.12 0.62 -11.62
CA MET A 132 15.71 2.02 -11.39
C MET A 132 16.90 2.98 -11.49
N ARG A 133 18.08 2.62 -10.94
CA ARG A 133 19.29 3.40 -11.05
C ARG A 133 19.76 3.57 -12.50
N THR A 134 19.75 2.49 -13.29
CA THR A 134 20.12 2.56 -14.72
C THR A 134 19.08 3.28 -15.57
N SER A 135 17.83 3.37 -15.10
CA SER A 135 16.74 4.13 -15.74
C SER A 135 16.78 5.65 -15.45
N GLY A 136 17.71 6.10 -14.61
CA GLY A 136 17.85 7.52 -14.24
C GLY A 136 17.28 7.86 -12.86
N GLY A 137 17.06 6.86 -12.01
CA GLY A 137 16.49 7.02 -10.68
C GLY A 137 14.99 6.72 -10.61
N GLY A 138 14.33 7.13 -9.51
CA GLY A 138 12.91 6.88 -9.38
C GLY A 138 12.34 7.03 -7.96
N ALA A 139 11.19 6.39 -7.72
CA ALA A 139 10.54 6.43 -6.42
C ALA A 139 9.93 5.08 -6.01
N ILE A 140 10.08 4.76 -4.74
CA ILE A 140 9.48 3.58 -4.10
C ILE A 140 8.50 4.05 -3.03
N VAL A 141 7.29 3.48 -3.03
CA VAL A 141 6.30 3.71 -1.96
C VAL A 141 5.87 2.38 -1.35
N ASN A 142 6.03 2.28 -0.04
CA ASN A 142 5.56 1.14 0.74
C ASN A 142 4.17 1.43 1.33
N VAL A 143 3.21 0.55 1.11
CA VAL A 143 1.89 0.66 1.75
C VAL A 143 1.97 0.00 3.14
N SER A 144 2.22 0.83 4.13
CA SER A 144 2.28 0.45 5.55
C SER A 144 0.88 0.49 6.19
N SER A 145 0.77 0.99 7.41
CA SER A 145 -0.49 1.17 8.13
C SER A 145 -0.30 2.12 9.33
N ASN A 146 -1.35 2.81 9.73
CA ASN A 146 -1.35 3.59 10.97
C ASN A 146 -1.23 2.70 12.23
N VAL A 147 -1.51 1.40 12.15
CA VAL A 147 -1.30 0.45 13.26
C VAL A 147 0.16 0.39 13.72
N ALA A 148 1.11 0.71 12.83
CA ALA A 148 2.53 0.83 13.18
C ALA A 148 2.81 1.93 14.22
N PHE A 149 1.91 2.90 14.39
CA PHE A 149 2.01 3.99 15.37
C PHE A 149 1.09 3.78 16.57
N THR A 150 -0.06 3.12 16.35
CA THR A 150 -1.11 3.02 17.38
C THR A 150 -1.09 1.69 18.14
N GLY A 151 -0.42 0.67 17.64
CA GLY A 151 -0.41 -0.67 18.21
C GLY A 151 -1.68 -1.48 17.96
N GLY A 152 -2.72 -0.88 17.36
CA GLY A 152 -4.03 -1.52 17.15
C GLY A 152 -4.17 -2.09 15.74
N GLY A 153 -4.21 -3.41 15.57
CA GLY A 153 -4.33 -4.07 14.26
C GLY A 153 -5.12 -5.36 14.33
N SER A 154 -5.20 -6.07 13.21
CA SER A 154 -5.85 -7.39 13.09
C SER A 154 -5.11 -8.48 13.87
N SER A 155 -3.81 -8.29 14.12
CA SER A 155 -2.97 -9.12 14.96
C SER A 155 -1.71 -8.39 15.39
N LEU A 156 -1.03 -8.92 16.43
CA LEU A 156 0.29 -8.41 16.85
C LEU A 156 1.34 -8.63 15.76
N ALA A 157 1.29 -9.76 15.04
CA ALA A 157 2.20 -10.05 13.93
C ALA A 157 2.06 -9.01 12.80
N TYR A 158 0.83 -8.66 12.42
CA TYR A 158 0.58 -7.62 11.43
C TYR A 158 1.09 -6.25 11.89
N THR A 159 0.76 -5.86 13.12
CA THR A 159 1.20 -4.58 13.70
C THR A 159 2.71 -4.48 13.72
N ALA A 160 3.41 -5.52 14.21
CA ALA A 160 4.86 -5.58 14.25
C ALA A 160 5.47 -5.51 12.83
N SER A 161 4.89 -6.22 11.85
CA SER A 161 5.35 -6.19 10.47
C SER A 161 5.26 -4.80 9.83
N LYS A 162 4.21 -4.04 10.13
CA LYS A 162 4.06 -2.67 9.62
C LYS A 162 5.01 -1.69 10.28
N GLY A 163 5.34 -1.88 11.57
CA GLY A 163 6.43 -1.17 12.24
C GLY A 163 7.79 -1.47 11.62
N ALA A 164 8.06 -2.74 11.32
CA ALA A 164 9.29 -3.15 10.64
C ALA A 164 9.37 -2.58 9.20
N LEU A 165 8.25 -2.53 8.47
CA LEU A 165 8.20 -1.93 7.13
C LEU A 165 8.47 -0.41 7.17
N ASN A 166 8.02 0.30 8.22
CA ASN A 166 8.35 1.70 8.44
C ASN A 166 9.87 1.90 8.65
N ALA A 167 10.48 1.07 9.48
CA ALA A 167 11.93 1.09 9.70
C ALA A 167 12.72 0.77 8.41
N LEU A 168 12.27 -0.24 7.66
CA LEU A 168 12.84 -0.59 6.35
C LEU A 168 12.74 0.57 5.35
N THR A 169 11.62 1.29 5.33
CA THR A 169 11.42 2.48 4.48
C THR A 169 12.48 3.54 4.75
N MET A 170 12.70 3.89 6.01
CA MET A 170 13.71 4.88 6.41
C MET A 170 15.13 4.41 6.09
N ALA A 171 15.44 3.13 6.32
CA ALA A 171 16.75 2.56 6.00
C ALA A 171 17.03 2.60 4.48
N LEU A 172 16.05 2.21 3.66
CA LEU A 172 16.15 2.27 2.20
C LEU A 172 16.25 3.71 1.70
N ALA A 173 15.50 4.65 2.24
CA ALA A 173 15.58 6.06 1.89
C ALA A 173 17.00 6.61 2.08
N ARG A 174 17.63 6.25 3.20
CA ARG A 174 19.02 6.63 3.50
C ARG A 174 20.04 6.03 2.54
N THR A 175 19.83 4.79 2.10
CA THR A 175 20.83 4.04 1.31
C THR A 175 20.63 4.16 -0.21
N CYS A 176 19.44 4.57 -0.66
CA CYS A 176 19.10 4.67 -2.09
C CYS A 176 19.20 6.10 -2.65
N GLY A 177 19.28 7.10 -1.79
CA GLY A 177 19.53 8.48 -2.22
C GLY A 177 20.95 8.69 -2.77
N PRO A 178 21.14 9.67 -3.67
CA PRO A 178 20.13 10.61 -4.16
C PRO A 178 19.25 10.07 -5.31
N ASP A 179 19.54 8.89 -5.85
CA ASP A 179 18.94 8.40 -7.09
C ASP A 179 17.47 8.00 -6.91
N ILE A 180 17.13 7.41 -5.75
CA ILE A 180 15.80 6.84 -5.51
C ILE A 180 15.26 7.37 -4.19
N ARG A 181 14.05 7.94 -4.23
CA ARG A 181 13.28 8.31 -3.04
C ARG A 181 12.48 7.10 -2.56
N VAL A 182 12.45 6.88 -1.25
CA VAL A 182 11.69 5.78 -0.64
C VAL A 182 10.83 6.34 0.48
N ASN A 183 9.52 6.19 0.38
CA ASN A 183 8.55 6.68 1.36
C ASN A 183 7.52 5.59 1.68
N ALA A 184 6.72 5.81 2.71
CA ALA A 184 5.57 4.98 3.02
C ALA A 184 4.28 5.80 3.12
N VAL A 185 3.15 5.23 2.73
CA VAL A 185 1.83 5.66 3.16
C VAL A 185 1.38 4.77 4.31
N CYS A 186 0.74 5.36 5.33
CA CYS A 186 0.25 4.68 6.52
C CYS A 186 -1.27 4.89 6.65
N PRO A 187 -2.07 4.10 5.91
CA PRO A 187 -3.53 4.23 5.94
C PRO A 187 -4.12 3.84 7.28
N GLY A 188 -5.29 4.42 7.57
CA GLY A 188 -6.20 3.92 8.59
C GLY A 188 -7.09 2.80 8.06
N VAL A 189 -8.35 2.78 8.53
CA VAL A 189 -9.37 1.85 8.01
C VAL A 189 -9.74 2.27 6.59
N ILE A 190 -9.70 1.29 5.67
CA ILE A 190 -10.03 1.47 4.24
C ILE A 190 -11.22 0.58 3.91
N ASP A 191 -12.18 1.11 3.16
CA ASP A 191 -13.31 0.32 2.66
C ASP A 191 -12.87 -0.58 1.51
N THR A 192 -12.48 -1.81 1.83
CA THR A 192 -12.03 -2.81 0.87
C THR A 192 -12.69 -4.17 1.11
N ARG A 193 -12.77 -4.99 0.04
CA ARG A 193 -13.18 -6.40 0.15
C ARG A 193 -12.31 -7.16 1.16
N TRP A 194 -10.99 -6.92 1.14
CA TRP A 194 -10.04 -7.55 2.06
C TRP A 194 -10.38 -7.27 3.52
N MET A 195 -10.69 -6.01 3.87
CA MET A 195 -11.07 -5.64 5.24
C MET A 195 -12.38 -6.33 5.67
N ARG A 196 -13.38 -6.38 4.78
CA ARG A 196 -14.67 -7.05 5.04
C ARG A 196 -14.48 -8.56 5.21
N GLN A 197 -13.63 -9.19 4.42
CA GLN A 197 -13.31 -10.63 4.54
C GLN A 197 -12.53 -10.93 5.81
N THR A 198 -11.59 -10.08 6.20
CA THR A 198 -10.75 -10.28 7.41
C THR A 198 -11.59 -10.15 8.69
N LEU A 199 -12.47 -9.15 8.77
CA LEU A 199 -13.24 -8.86 9.99
C LEU A 199 -14.62 -9.53 10.03
N GLY A 200 -15.19 -9.82 8.87
CA GLY A 200 -16.60 -10.14 8.70
C GLY A 200 -17.46 -8.87 8.59
N THR A 201 -18.64 -9.00 7.95
CA THR A 201 -19.48 -7.85 7.57
C THR A 201 -19.91 -7.01 8.77
N ASP A 202 -20.39 -7.63 9.84
CA ASP A 202 -20.92 -6.92 11.01
C ASP A 202 -19.82 -6.22 11.82
N SER A 203 -18.68 -6.90 12.02
CA SER A 203 -17.52 -6.33 12.72
C SER A 203 -16.93 -5.17 11.92
N TYR A 204 -16.87 -5.28 10.59
CA TYR A 204 -16.45 -4.19 9.73
C TYR A 204 -17.39 -3.00 9.83
N ALA A 205 -18.71 -3.22 9.76
CA ALA A 205 -19.70 -2.14 9.86
C ALA A 205 -19.59 -1.38 11.20
N ALA A 206 -19.45 -2.10 12.30
CA ALA A 206 -19.24 -1.51 13.63
C ALA A 206 -17.93 -0.69 13.69
N LEU A 207 -16.83 -1.23 13.14
CA LEU A 207 -15.55 -0.54 13.08
C LEU A 207 -15.63 0.72 12.20
N ALA A 208 -16.26 0.64 11.03
CA ALA A 208 -16.41 1.76 10.10
C ALA A 208 -17.25 2.87 10.71
N LYS A 209 -18.35 2.53 11.40
CA LYS A 209 -19.17 3.49 12.15
C LYS A 209 -18.34 4.21 13.22
N ARG A 210 -17.69 3.44 14.11
CA ARG A 210 -16.83 4.00 15.17
C ARG A 210 -15.74 4.91 14.58
N TYR A 211 -15.12 4.48 13.47
CA TYR A 211 -14.07 5.23 12.80
C TYR A 211 -14.61 6.57 12.26
N SER A 212 -15.78 6.55 11.62
CA SER A 212 -16.43 7.76 11.10
C SER A 212 -16.86 8.74 12.21
N GLU A 213 -17.19 8.23 13.40
CA GLU A 213 -17.53 9.05 14.56
C GLU A 213 -16.29 9.70 15.22
N THR A 214 -15.13 9.07 15.11
CA THR A 214 -13.90 9.51 15.80
C THR A 214 -12.91 10.22 14.89
N ALA A 215 -12.81 9.83 13.61
CA ALA A 215 -11.88 10.45 12.68
C ALA A 215 -12.29 11.90 12.39
N PRO A 216 -11.37 12.87 12.44
CA PRO A 216 -11.64 14.27 12.10
C PRO A 216 -12.30 14.47 10.74
N LEU A 217 -11.94 13.66 9.71
CA LEU A 217 -12.57 13.73 8.38
C LEU A 217 -13.93 13.02 8.29
N GLY A 218 -14.41 12.37 9.35
CA GLY A 218 -15.78 11.86 9.47
C GLY A 218 -16.12 10.67 8.59
N ARG A 219 -15.15 9.96 8.04
CA ARG A 219 -15.37 8.78 7.18
C ARG A 219 -14.17 7.83 7.18
N VAL A 220 -14.39 6.59 6.82
CA VAL A 220 -13.30 5.67 6.43
C VAL A 220 -12.71 6.09 5.07
N ALA A 221 -11.45 5.74 4.84
CA ALA A 221 -10.80 6.00 3.56
C ALA A 221 -11.34 5.06 2.47
N THR A 222 -11.33 5.52 1.23
CA THR A 222 -11.47 4.68 0.05
C THR A 222 -10.10 4.23 -0.46
N PRO A 223 -10.01 3.18 -1.29
CA PRO A 223 -8.77 2.84 -2.00
C PRO A 223 -8.18 4.02 -2.77
N GLU A 224 -9.03 4.86 -3.36
CA GLU A 224 -8.66 6.04 -4.16
C GLU A 224 -8.01 7.14 -3.32
N ASP A 225 -8.41 7.32 -2.05
CA ASP A 225 -7.76 8.25 -1.12
C ASP A 225 -6.31 7.87 -0.89
N VAL A 226 -6.07 6.57 -0.64
CA VAL A 226 -4.71 6.05 -0.42
C VAL A 226 -3.88 6.11 -1.70
N ALA A 227 -4.47 5.70 -2.83
CA ALA A 227 -3.80 5.73 -4.13
C ALA A 227 -3.42 7.16 -4.54
N GLY A 228 -4.23 8.17 -4.19
CA GLY A 228 -3.90 9.58 -4.39
C GLY A 228 -2.61 9.99 -3.68
N ALA A 229 -2.44 9.58 -2.43
CA ALA A 229 -1.23 9.83 -1.65
C ALA A 229 -0.01 9.08 -2.22
N VAL A 230 -0.18 7.83 -2.65
CA VAL A 230 0.88 7.04 -3.31
C VAL A 230 1.36 7.74 -4.58
N VAL A 231 0.44 8.16 -5.44
CA VAL A 231 0.77 8.87 -6.69
C VAL A 231 1.50 10.19 -6.39
N TRP A 232 1.03 10.96 -5.41
CA TRP A 232 1.69 12.21 -5.03
C TRP A 232 3.13 11.97 -4.55
N LEU A 233 3.39 10.94 -3.73
CA LEU A 233 4.73 10.60 -3.28
C LEU A 233 5.66 10.19 -4.43
N ILE A 234 5.11 9.65 -5.51
CA ILE A 234 5.89 9.27 -6.71
C ILE A 234 6.08 10.48 -7.63
N GLU A 235 5.01 11.20 -7.97
CA GLU A 235 5.01 12.25 -9.00
C GLU A 235 5.49 13.61 -8.49
N GLY A 236 4.97 14.05 -7.33
CA GLY A 236 5.03 15.46 -6.90
C GLY A 236 5.91 15.75 -5.69
N ALA A 237 6.48 14.73 -5.05
CA ALA A 237 7.20 14.87 -3.78
C ALA A 237 8.72 14.79 -3.99
N ASP A 238 9.30 15.59 -4.87
CA ASP A 238 10.69 15.45 -5.34
C ASP A 238 11.73 15.69 -4.23
N PHE A 239 11.37 16.39 -3.15
CA PHE A 239 12.25 16.65 -2.00
C PHE A 239 11.78 15.90 -0.74
N VAL A 240 11.04 14.77 -0.90
CA VAL A 240 10.54 13.96 0.21
C VAL A 240 11.08 12.53 0.09
N THR A 241 11.85 12.09 1.08
CA THR A 241 12.33 10.70 1.21
C THR A 241 12.40 10.31 2.69
N GLY A 242 12.09 9.07 3.02
CA GLY A 242 12.03 8.55 4.40
C GLY A 242 10.75 8.93 5.14
N GLU A 243 9.77 9.57 4.48
CA GLU A 243 8.51 10.00 5.09
C GLU A 243 7.55 8.82 5.29
N LEU A 244 6.84 8.85 6.42
CA LEU A 244 5.80 7.90 6.81
C LEU A 244 4.45 8.65 6.83
N LEU A 245 3.89 8.88 5.65
CA LEU A 245 2.72 9.72 5.45
C LEU A 245 1.43 9.04 5.95
N SER A 246 0.83 9.56 7.00
CA SER A 246 -0.46 9.06 7.49
C SER A 246 -1.61 9.48 6.57
N VAL A 247 -2.39 8.49 6.15
CA VAL A 247 -3.60 8.64 5.32
C VAL A 247 -4.77 7.99 6.09
N ASP A 248 -5.10 8.55 7.23
CA ASP A 248 -6.00 7.94 8.22
C ASP A 248 -7.18 8.83 8.65
N GLY A 249 -7.44 9.92 7.91
CA GLY A 249 -8.50 10.85 8.25
C GLY A 249 -8.28 11.59 9.58
N GLY A 250 -7.06 11.54 10.12
CA GLY A 250 -6.69 12.15 11.40
C GLY A 250 -7.08 11.33 12.62
N VAL A 251 -7.51 10.06 12.47
CA VAL A 251 -8.01 9.26 13.59
C VAL A 251 -6.99 9.11 14.72
N ARG A 252 -5.69 9.04 14.42
CA ARG A 252 -4.63 8.97 15.44
C ARG A 252 -4.52 10.23 16.30
N LEU A 253 -5.09 11.35 15.87
CA LEU A 253 -5.12 12.63 16.61
C LEU A 253 -6.36 12.77 17.48
N ALA A 254 -7.35 11.90 17.29
CA ALA A 254 -8.68 12.01 17.90
C ALA A 254 -8.75 11.54 19.36
N GLY A 255 -7.68 11.67 20.13
CA GLY A 255 -7.60 11.23 21.54
C GLY A 255 -8.72 11.77 22.43
N GLY A 256 -9.89 11.09 22.45
CA GLY A 256 -11.00 11.37 23.35
C GLY A 256 -11.92 12.55 22.98
N VAL A 257 -11.68 13.28 21.91
CA VAL A 257 -12.54 14.38 21.48
C VAL A 257 -13.70 13.83 20.65
N ARG A 258 -14.89 13.73 21.25
CA ARG A 258 -16.13 13.50 20.49
C ARG A 258 -16.48 14.78 19.73
N ARG A 259 -16.78 14.67 18.44
CA ARG A 259 -17.39 15.74 17.66
C ARG A 259 -18.77 16.04 18.32
N GLN A 260 -18.84 17.12 19.11
CA GLN A 260 -20.14 17.69 19.42
C GLN A 260 -20.70 18.26 18.12
N ALA A 261 -21.89 17.83 17.73
CA ALA A 261 -22.63 18.52 16.69
C ALA A 261 -22.73 19.99 17.13
N LEU A 262 -22.14 20.89 16.34
CA LEU A 262 -22.42 22.30 16.47
C LEU A 262 -23.93 22.42 16.24
N GLY A 263 -24.66 22.65 17.31
CA GLY A 263 -26.11 22.87 17.21
C GLY A 263 -26.31 23.99 16.19
N THR A 264 -27.13 23.71 15.20
CA THR A 264 -27.73 24.75 14.38
C THR A 264 -28.49 25.61 15.36
N GLY A 265 -27.90 26.76 15.76
CA GLY A 265 -28.61 27.73 16.56
C GLY A 265 -29.85 28.16 15.77
N ASP A 266 -31.01 27.66 16.18
CA ASP A 266 -32.29 28.25 15.82
C ASP A 266 -32.27 29.67 16.42
N GLY A 267 -32.03 30.64 15.54
CA GLY A 267 -32.24 32.04 15.85
C GLY A 267 -33.73 32.30 16.03
N SER A 268 -34.15 32.48 17.26
CA SER A 268 -35.39 33.15 17.58
C SER A 268 -35.17 34.64 17.61
#